data_499d6711b5b1fff7dd50bd4fc229db7e
#
_entry.id   499d6711b5b1fff7dd50bd4fc229db7e
#
_cell.length_a   1.000
_cell.length_b   1.000
_cell.length_c   1.000
_cell.angle_alpha   90.00
_cell.angle_beta   90.00
_cell.angle_gamma   90.00
#
_symmetry.space_group_name_H-M   'P 1'
#
loop_
_entity.id
_entity.type
_entity.pdbx_description
1 polymer ?
#
loop_
_entity_poly.entity_id
_entity_poly.type
_entity_poly.pdbx_seq_one_letter_code
_entity_poly.pdbx_strand_id
1 'polypeptide(L)'
;MIRLAKRIAASRTRTTGNKDSTVRRMAGALLVGGMLALAPLAQTAQAAGTSAQTAYPIVLVHGMLGFDTIAGIDYWYGIPGELRAQGAKVFVAEVAATNSSEVRGEQLLKQVKDVLALTGASKVNLIGHSHGGPTARYVSGVAPQLVASVTTVGSPHKGSKVADLLGNTLPEGSLSRAVVVSAVNAFSSLIGILSGNNTPQSGLGALESLNTAGSAKFNAKFPDGVPTTACGNGAELVNGVRYFSWSGTQPLTNVFDASDYPLSLLSVVHGEANDGLASTCSSHLGTYLGSYRQNHLDEVNQMLGLRDLFSVSPVTLYVNQAAKLKQLGL
;
A
#
# COMPACT_ATOMS: atom_id res chain seq x y z
N MET A 1 28.32 -14.30 -10.74
CA MET A 1 29.02 -15.62 -10.74
C MET A 1 28.20 -16.54 -9.86
N ILE A 2 27.33 -17.35 -10.44
CA ILE A 2 27.47 -18.77 -10.76
C ILE A 2 27.55 -19.65 -9.50
N ARG A 3 26.49 -20.44 -9.27
CA ARG A 3 26.38 -21.91 -9.17
C ARG A 3 25.00 -22.26 -8.61
N LEU A 4 24.10 -22.72 -9.38
CA LEU A 4 23.88 -23.96 -10.13
C LEU A 4 23.68 -25.21 -9.26
N ALA A 5 22.41 -25.63 -9.27
CA ALA A 5 21.84 -26.96 -9.56
C ALA A 5 22.43 -28.24 -8.95
N LYS A 6 21.48 -29.12 -8.72
CA LYS A 6 21.48 -30.61 -8.74
C LYS A 6 21.37 -31.31 -7.38
N ARG A 7 20.28 -32.06 -7.16
CA ARG A 7 20.28 -33.50 -7.35
C ARG A 7 18.90 -34.15 -7.21
N ILE A 8 18.53 -34.79 -8.30
CA ILE A 8 17.59 -35.91 -8.37
C ILE A 8 18.31 -37.16 -7.92
N ALA A 9 17.68 -38.02 -7.13
CA ALA A 9 17.91 -39.46 -7.24
C ALA A 9 16.73 -40.22 -6.63
N ALA A 10 16.20 -41.08 -7.47
CA ALA A 10 15.21 -42.10 -7.19
C ALA A 10 15.79 -43.27 -6.34
N SER A 11 14.95 -43.93 -5.57
CA SER A 11 15.16 -45.30 -5.20
C SER A 11 13.85 -46.09 -5.22
N ARG A 12 13.81 -47.01 -6.19
CA ARG A 12 12.85 -48.12 -6.26
C ARG A 12 13.39 -49.22 -5.36
N THR A 13 12.55 -49.88 -4.59
CA THR A 13 12.74 -51.30 -4.23
C THR A 13 11.40 -52.05 -4.28
N ARG A 14 11.42 -53.12 -5.07
CA ARG A 14 10.46 -54.21 -5.17
C ARG A 14 10.75 -55.24 -4.07
N THR A 15 9.73 -55.93 -3.57
CA THR A 15 9.72 -57.37 -3.23
C THR A 15 8.27 -57.83 -3.12
N THR A 16 7.90 -58.70 -3.85
CA THR A 16 7.48 -60.03 -4.20
C THR A 16 7.01 -60.96 -3.04
N GLY A 17 5.88 -61.60 -3.31
CA GLY A 17 5.51 -63.00 -2.93
C GLY A 17 4.64 -63.10 -1.67
N ASN A 18 3.70 -63.95 -1.53
CA ASN A 18 3.18 -65.12 -2.26
C ASN A 18 1.94 -65.63 -1.50
N LYS A 19 0.95 -66.14 -2.20
CA LYS A 19 0.00 -67.26 -1.96
C LYS A 19 -0.44 -67.60 -0.52
N ASP A 20 -1.70 -67.83 -0.21
CA ASP A 20 -2.53 -68.97 -0.55
C ASP A 20 -3.94 -68.89 0.08
N SER A 21 -4.90 -69.19 -0.73
CA SER A 21 -6.13 -70.00 -0.56
C SER A 21 -6.84 -70.10 0.82
N THR A 22 -8.12 -69.88 0.94
CA THR A 22 -9.18 -70.91 0.92
C THR A 22 -10.59 -70.32 1.09
N VAL A 23 -11.41 -70.60 0.17
CA VAL A 23 -12.87 -70.84 0.17
C VAL A 23 -13.62 -70.76 1.52
N ARG A 24 -14.71 -69.94 1.58
CA ARG A 24 -16.06 -70.39 1.93
C ARG A 24 -17.16 -69.40 1.56
N ARG A 25 -18.17 -69.95 0.96
CA ARG A 25 -19.44 -69.39 0.53
C ARG A 25 -20.26 -68.84 1.70
N MET A 26 -21.01 -67.75 1.53
CA MET A 26 -22.47 -67.77 1.52
C MET A 26 -23.03 -66.34 1.69
N ALA A 27 -24.09 -66.17 0.95
CA ALA A 27 -25.28 -65.35 1.22
C ALA A 27 -25.27 -63.88 0.79
N GLY A 28 -26.16 -63.66 -0.15
CA GLY A 28 -26.48 -62.41 -0.81
C GLY A 28 -27.06 -61.35 0.08
N ALA A 29 -26.77 -60.13 -0.31
CA ALA A 29 -27.62 -58.99 -0.08
C ALA A 29 -27.49 -58.05 -1.31
N LEU A 30 -28.60 -57.83 -1.97
CA LEU A 30 -28.72 -56.80 -2.98
C LEU A 30 -28.40 -55.46 -2.36
N LEU A 31 -27.31 -54.84 -2.74
CA LEU A 31 -27.08 -53.43 -2.56
C LEU A 31 -27.13 -52.75 -3.92
N VAL A 32 -28.20 -52.01 -4.13
CA VAL A 32 -28.36 -51.04 -5.19
C VAL A 32 -27.23 -50.04 -5.08
N GLY A 33 -26.18 -50.19 -5.85
CA GLY A 33 -25.08 -49.24 -5.96
C GLY A 33 -25.55 -48.03 -6.71
N GLY A 34 -25.91 -46.97 -6.01
CA GLY A 34 -26.06 -45.64 -6.58
C GLY A 34 -24.69 -45.16 -7.08
N MET A 35 -24.46 -45.14 -8.38
CA MET A 35 -23.39 -44.41 -9.01
C MET A 35 -23.63 -42.93 -8.75
N LEU A 36 -22.99 -42.38 -7.70
CA LEU A 36 -22.77 -40.93 -7.59
C LEU A 36 -21.82 -40.55 -8.73
N ALA A 37 -22.39 -40.05 -9.84
CA ALA A 37 -21.64 -39.37 -10.85
C ALA A 37 -21.03 -38.14 -10.21
N LEU A 38 -19.73 -38.18 -9.95
CA LEU A 38 -18.91 -37.00 -9.68
C LEU A 38 -18.93 -36.16 -10.96
N ALA A 39 -19.94 -35.29 -11.10
CA ALA A 39 -19.89 -34.23 -12.10
C ALA A 39 -18.65 -33.34 -11.74
N PRO A 40 -17.74 -33.10 -12.69
CA PRO A 40 -16.70 -32.12 -12.46
C PRO A 40 -17.41 -30.79 -12.16
N LEU A 41 -17.19 -30.24 -10.97
CA LEU A 41 -17.50 -28.83 -10.67
C LEU A 41 -16.70 -27.99 -11.68
N ALA A 42 -17.34 -27.68 -12.81
CA ALA A 42 -16.84 -26.64 -13.69
C ALA A 42 -16.79 -25.37 -12.83
N GLN A 43 -15.60 -25.02 -12.34
CA GLN A 43 -15.35 -23.69 -11.85
C GLN A 43 -15.64 -22.77 -13.02
N THR A 44 -16.79 -22.13 -12.99
CA THR A 44 -17.07 -21.01 -13.88
C THR A 44 -15.99 -19.97 -13.59
N ALA A 45 -15.04 -19.84 -14.51
CA ALA A 45 -14.11 -18.73 -14.49
C ALA A 45 -14.98 -17.47 -14.46
N GLN A 46 -15.03 -16.82 -13.30
CA GLN A 46 -15.75 -15.57 -13.16
C GLN A 46 -15.08 -14.60 -14.11
N ALA A 47 -15.83 -14.09 -15.08
CA ALA A 47 -15.29 -13.13 -16.03
C ALA A 47 -14.68 -11.97 -15.22
N ALA A 48 -13.40 -11.70 -15.47
CA ALA A 48 -12.71 -10.60 -14.79
C ALA A 48 -13.52 -9.32 -14.97
N GLY A 49 -13.80 -8.61 -13.89
CA GLY A 49 -14.43 -7.29 -13.95
C GLY A 49 -13.58 -6.34 -14.80
N THR A 50 -14.18 -5.33 -15.38
CA THR A 50 -13.44 -4.32 -16.17
C THR A 50 -13.50 -2.93 -15.55
N SER A 51 -14.01 -2.82 -14.33
CA SER A 51 -14.22 -1.52 -13.67
C SER A 51 -12.93 -0.76 -13.44
N ALA A 52 -11.82 -1.45 -13.16
CA ALA A 52 -10.51 -0.85 -12.94
C ALA A 52 -9.57 -0.92 -14.17
N GLN A 53 -10.08 -1.29 -15.34
CA GLN A 53 -9.28 -1.39 -16.57
C GLN A 53 -8.91 0.02 -17.09
N THR A 54 -7.86 0.61 -16.52
CA THR A 54 -7.31 1.91 -16.90
C THR A 54 -6.55 1.82 -18.23
N ALA A 55 -6.44 2.95 -18.96
CA ALA A 55 -5.68 3.03 -20.21
C ALA A 55 -4.17 2.83 -19.96
N TYR A 56 -3.68 3.34 -18.82
CA TYR A 56 -2.28 3.22 -18.41
C TYR A 56 -2.13 2.31 -17.19
N PRO A 57 -1.01 1.59 -17.05
CA PRO A 57 -0.78 0.75 -15.87
C PRO A 57 -0.75 1.57 -14.58
N ILE A 58 -1.19 0.97 -13.50
CA ILE A 58 -1.14 1.53 -12.15
C ILE A 58 0.16 1.06 -11.48
N VAL A 59 0.91 2.00 -10.91
CA VAL A 59 2.10 1.71 -10.08
C VAL A 59 1.82 2.16 -8.65
N LEU A 60 1.80 1.21 -7.72
CA LEU A 60 1.62 1.45 -6.29
C LEU A 60 2.97 1.74 -5.64
N VAL A 61 3.05 2.81 -4.83
CA VAL A 61 4.28 3.31 -4.23
C VAL A 61 4.13 3.36 -2.72
N HIS A 62 4.81 2.47 -2.01
CA HIS A 62 4.70 2.32 -0.55
C HIS A 62 5.27 3.52 0.24
N GLY A 63 4.83 3.64 1.50
CA GLY A 63 5.29 4.65 2.44
C GLY A 63 6.68 4.39 3.03
N MET A 64 7.00 5.13 4.09
CA MET A 64 8.19 4.89 4.92
C MET A 64 8.08 3.52 5.59
N LEU A 65 9.18 2.81 5.72
CA LEU A 65 9.25 1.44 6.24
C LEU A 65 8.43 0.42 5.42
N GLY A 66 7.96 0.83 4.24
CA GLY A 66 7.23 -0.05 3.36
C GLY A 66 8.12 -1.13 2.74
N PHE A 67 7.45 -2.17 2.29
CA PHE A 67 8.03 -3.37 1.70
C PHE A 67 7.09 -3.85 0.59
N ASP A 68 7.54 -4.76 -0.26
CA ASP A 68 6.63 -5.46 -1.17
C ASP A 68 5.86 -6.55 -0.39
N THR A 69 6.60 -7.54 0.14
CA THR A 69 6.04 -8.65 0.91
C THR A 69 6.96 -9.03 2.06
N ILE A 70 6.45 -9.12 3.29
CA ILE A 70 7.16 -9.65 4.46
C ILE A 70 6.38 -10.84 5.02
N ALA A 71 7.03 -12.00 5.15
CA ALA A 71 6.44 -13.24 5.67
C ALA A 71 5.13 -13.64 4.95
N GLY A 72 4.99 -13.32 3.65
CA GLY A 72 3.79 -13.59 2.85
C GLY A 72 2.66 -12.58 3.03
N ILE A 73 2.89 -11.48 3.72
CA ILE A 73 1.94 -10.38 3.86
C ILE A 73 2.41 -9.20 3.01
N ASP A 74 1.58 -8.78 2.06
CA ASP A 74 1.86 -7.66 1.18
C ASP A 74 1.63 -6.33 1.92
N TYR A 75 2.45 -5.30 1.62
CA TYR A 75 2.21 -3.94 2.11
C TYR A 75 0.80 -3.44 1.73
N TRP A 76 0.37 -3.76 0.52
CA TRP A 76 -0.94 -3.43 -0.05
C TRP A 76 -1.90 -4.62 0.11
N TYR A 77 -2.25 -5.01 1.33
CA TYR A 77 -2.97 -6.26 1.58
C TYR A 77 -4.28 -6.37 0.78
N GLY A 78 -4.32 -7.30 -0.19
CA GLY A 78 -5.46 -7.58 -1.07
C GLY A 78 -5.72 -6.55 -2.18
N ILE A 79 -5.15 -5.33 -2.13
CA ILE A 79 -5.42 -4.24 -3.07
C ILE A 79 -4.95 -4.57 -4.50
N PRO A 80 -3.67 -5.00 -4.74
CA PRO A 80 -3.23 -5.33 -6.09
C PRO A 80 -4.00 -6.48 -6.72
N GLY A 81 -4.38 -7.47 -5.91
CA GLY A 81 -5.17 -8.63 -6.34
C GLY A 81 -6.54 -8.21 -6.85
N GLU A 82 -7.26 -7.39 -6.08
CA GLU A 82 -8.59 -6.90 -6.46
C GLU A 82 -8.53 -6.00 -7.69
N LEU A 83 -7.59 -5.06 -7.75
CA LEU A 83 -7.41 -4.20 -8.92
C LEU A 83 -7.17 -5.03 -10.20
N ARG A 84 -6.34 -6.08 -10.13
CA ARG A 84 -6.10 -7.00 -11.25
C ARG A 84 -7.35 -7.79 -11.60
N ALA A 85 -8.11 -8.27 -10.61
CA ALA A 85 -9.38 -8.96 -10.82
C ALA A 85 -10.42 -8.07 -11.53
N GLN A 86 -10.32 -6.74 -11.33
CA GLN A 86 -11.14 -5.73 -11.99
C GLN A 86 -10.51 -5.17 -13.28
N GLY A 87 -9.48 -5.83 -13.82
CA GLY A 87 -8.91 -5.58 -15.15
C GLY A 87 -7.74 -4.59 -15.20
N ALA A 88 -7.26 -4.07 -14.07
CA ALA A 88 -6.10 -3.18 -14.05
C ALA A 88 -4.78 -3.94 -14.30
N LYS A 89 -3.84 -3.30 -15.01
CA LYS A 89 -2.43 -3.69 -15.02
C LYS A 89 -1.74 -3.01 -13.83
N VAL A 90 -1.39 -3.79 -12.79
CA VAL A 90 -0.86 -3.25 -11.52
C VAL A 90 0.55 -3.74 -11.27
N PHE A 91 1.43 -2.80 -10.95
CA PHE A 91 2.81 -2.99 -10.51
C PHE A 91 2.97 -2.42 -9.11
N VAL A 92 3.78 -3.06 -8.29
CA VAL A 92 4.16 -2.56 -6.95
C VAL A 92 5.62 -2.15 -7.04
N ALA A 93 5.91 -0.90 -6.71
CA ALA A 93 7.27 -0.39 -6.75
C ALA A 93 8.01 -0.70 -5.44
N GLU A 94 9.27 -1.07 -5.55
CA GLU A 94 10.21 -1.26 -4.45
C GLU A 94 11.21 -0.11 -4.42
N VAL A 95 11.06 0.80 -3.47
CA VAL A 95 12.00 1.89 -3.24
C VAL A 95 12.59 1.78 -1.84
N ALA A 96 13.64 2.52 -1.53
CA ALA A 96 14.25 2.49 -0.21
C ALA A 96 13.20 2.69 0.89
N ALA A 97 13.19 1.82 1.90
CA ALA A 97 12.25 1.89 3.02
C ALA A 97 12.37 3.22 3.77
N THR A 98 13.60 3.75 3.88
CA THR A 98 13.91 5.02 4.54
C THR A 98 14.96 5.78 3.71
N ASN A 99 14.57 6.91 3.14
CA ASN A 99 15.48 7.85 2.47
C ASN A 99 14.69 9.14 2.14
N SER A 100 15.35 10.15 1.53
CA SER A 100 14.65 11.36 1.08
C SER A 100 13.66 11.07 -0.04
N SER A 101 12.68 11.96 -0.21
CA SER A 101 11.67 11.86 -1.27
C SER A 101 12.31 11.85 -2.66
N GLU A 102 13.39 12.61 -2.85
CA GLU A 102 14.12 12.70 -4.11
C GLU A 102 14.85 11.40 -4.44
N VAL A 103 15.57 10.80 -3.48
CA VAL A 103 16.29 9.53 -3.70
C VAL A 103 15.31 8.41 -4.02
N ARG A 104 14.21 8.31 -3.26
CA ARG A 104 13.13 7.36 -3.54
C ARG A 104 12.49 7.64 -4.90
N GLY A 105 12.32 8.91 -5.25
CA GLY A 105 11.78 9.35 -6.53
C GLY A 105 12.63 8.92 -7.73
N GLU A 106 13.95 9.02 -7.63
CA GLU A 106 14.86 8.51 -8.68
C GLU A 106 14.76 6.98 -8.85
N GLN A 107 14.65 6.24 -7.73
CA GLN A 107 14.44 4.81 -7.77
C GLN A 107 13.10 4.46 -8.43
N LEU A 108 12.04 5.20 -8.11
CA LEU A 108 10.72 5.03 -8.72
C LEU A 108 10.75 5.39 -10.22
N LEU A 109 11.41 6.47 -10.60
CA LEU A 109 11.52 6.89 -12.01
C LEU A 109 12.15 5.80 -12.88
N LYS A 110 13.18 5.11 -12.36
CA LYS A 110 13.77 3.96 -13.05
C LYS A 110 12.73 2.85 -13.26
N GLN A 111 11.99 2.47 -12.21
CA GLN A 111 10.98 1.42 -12.30
C GLN A 111 9.79 1.82 -13.19
N VAL A 112 9.40 3.09 -13.20
CA VAL A 112 8.40 3.62 -14.14
C VAL A 112 8.85 3.38 -15.58
N LYS A 113 10.11 3.69 -15.92
CA LYS A 113 10.65 3.42 -17.26
C LYS A 113 10.65 1.91 -17.59
N ASP A 114 10.99 1.07 -16.64
CA ASP A 114 10.95 -0.39 -16.79
C ASP A 114 9.50 -0.89 -17.04
N VAL A 115 8.50 -0.36 -16.31
CA VAL A 115 7.07 -0.66 -16.51
C VAL A 115 6.60 -0.22 -17.90
N LEU A 116 6.98 0.98 -18.35
CA LEU A 116 6.63 1.48 -19.68
C LEU A 116 7.22 0.60 -20.78
N ALA A 117 8.50 0.21 -20.65
CA ALA A 117 9.15 -0.70 -21.59
C ALA A 117 8.48 -2.08 -21.63
N LEU A 118 8.10 -2.62 -20.46
CA LEU A 118 7.45 -3.93 -20.36
C LEU A 118 6.02 -3.94 -20.93
N THR A 119 5.29 -2.83 -20.76
CA THR A 119 3.87 -2.77 -21.11
C THR A 119 3.58 -2.16 -22.48
N GLY A 120 4.56 -1.44 -23.07
CA GLY A 120 4.38 -0.62 -24.25
C GLY A 120 3.51 0.62 -24.02
N ALA A 121 3.15 0.93 -22.77
CA ALA A 121 2.38 2.10 -22.43
C ALA A 121 3.23 3.38 -22.53
N SER A 122 2.60 4.50 -22.85
CA SER A 122 3.29 5.81 -22.93
C SER A 122 3.36 6.53 -21.57
N LYS A 123 2.49 6.18 -20.62
CA LYS A 123 2.38 6.78 -19.30
C LYS A 123 2.03 5.74 -18.24
N VAL A 124 2.13 6.13 -16.97
CA VAL A 124 1.63 5.36 -15.82
C VAL A 124 0.68 6.21 -14.97
N ASN A 125 -0.19 5.54 -14.21
CA ASN A 125 -0.93 6.11 -13.09
C ASN A 125 -0.19 5.75 -11.80
N LEU A 126 0.30 6.74 -11.04
CA LEU A 126 0.98 6.54 -9.78
C LEU A 126 -0.02 6.64 -8.62
N ILE A 127 0.00 5.68 -7.70
CA ILE A 127 -0.77 5.76 -6.45
C ILE A 127 0.22 5.59 -5.29
N GLY A 128 0.45 6.66 -4.53
CA GLY A 128 1.41 6.69 -3.43
C GLY A 128 0.73 6.80 -2.07
N HIS A 129 1.10 5.91 -1.14
CA HIS A 129 0.66 6.00 0.25
C HIS A 129 1.73 6.63 1.12
N SER A 130 1.34 7.51 2.05
CA SER A 130 2.28 8.11 3.01
C SER A 130 3.45 8.80 2.29
N HIS A 131 4.70 8.46 2.62
CA HIS A 131 5.90 8.92 1.92
C HIS A 131 5.93 8.57 0.41
N GLY A 132 5.14 7.57 -0.01
CA GLY A 132 4.97 7.25 -1.42
C GLY A 132 4.33 8.38 -2.24
N GLY A 133 3.56 9.26 -1.60
CA GLY A 133 2.98 10.44 -2.25
C GLY A 133 4.03 11.45 -2.71
N PRO A 134 4.88 12.01 -1.84
CA PRO A 134 6.01 12.83 -2.24
C PRO A 134 6.95 12.14 -3.24
N THR A 135 7.20 10.83 -3.05
CA THR A 135 7.98 10.00 -4.00
C THR A 135 7.37 10.01 -5.41
N ALA A 136 6.04 9.82 -5.53
CA ALA A 136 5.32 9.87 -6.80
C ALA A 136 5.30 11.28 -7.42
N ARG A 137 5.14 12.32 -6.58
CA ARG A 137 5.20 13.72 -7.00
C ARG A 137 6.58 14.10 -7.56
N TYR A 138 7.65 13.55 -7.01
CA TYR A 138 8.97 13.75 -7.58
C TYR A 138 9.01 13.30 -9.05
N VAL A 139 8.53 12.09 -9.33
CA VAL A 139 8.51 11.55 -10.71
C VAL A 139 7.66 12.41 -11.64
N SER A 140 6.46 12.83 -11.19
CA SER A 140 5.61 13.72 -12.01
C SER A 140 6.23 15.09 -12.24
N GLY A 141 7.05 15.59 -11.31
CA GLY A 141 7.73 16.88 -11.45
C GLY A 141 8.94 16.84 -12.39
N VAL A 142 9.72 15.75 -12.38
CA VAL A 142 10.92 15.62 -13.23
C VAL A 142 10.65 14.98 -14.58
N ALA A 143 9.57 14.21 -14.72
CA ALA A 143 9.21 13.48 -15.93
C ALA A 143 7.69 13.44 -16.18
N PRO A 144 7.00 14.61 -16.25
CA PRO A 144 5.54 14.68 -16.37
C PRO A 144 5.01 13.95 -17.62
N GLN A 145 5.81 13.86 -18.69
CA GLN A 145 5.45 13.16 -19.91
C GLN A 145 5.27 11.63 -19.71
N LEU A 146 5.81 11.05 -18.64
CA LEU A 146 5.68 9.62 -18.32
C LEU A 146 4.52 9.32 -17.36
N VAL A 147 3.87 10.35 -16.81
CA VAL A 147 2.85 10.23 -15.77
C VAL A 147 1.50 10.74 -16.28
N ALA A 148 0.46 9.95 -16.14
CA ALA A 148 -0.92 10.34 -16.47
C ALA A 148 -1.64 10.93 -15.25
N SER A 149 -1.44 10.31 -14.09
CA SER A 149 -1.98 10.81 -12.83
C SER A 149 -1.10 10.46 -11.63
N VAL A 150 -1.23 11.28 -10.58
CA VAL A 150 -0.73 11.01 -9.23
C VAL A 150 -1.91 11.03 -8.28
N THR A 151 -2.15 9.91 -7.63
CA THR A 151 -3.11 9.80 -6.52
C THR A 151 -2.33 9.56 -5.23
N THR A 152 -2.65 10.29 -4.16
CA THR A 152 -1.96 10.13 -2.88
C THR A 152 -2.94 9.77 -1.77
N VAL A 153 -2.49 8.93 -0.85
CA VAL A 153 -3.28 8.38 0.25
C VAL A 153 -2.55 8.63 1.55
N GLY A 154 -3.15 9.34 2.49
CA GLY A 154 -2.54 9.67 3.78
C GLY A 154 -1.14 10.29 3.69
N SER A 155 -0.86 11.06 2.64
CA SER A 155 0.48 11.56 2.34
C SER A 155 0.69 12.97 2.89
N PRO A 156 1.70 13.21 3.74
CA PRO A 156 1.90 14.49 4.40
C PRO A 156 2.57 15.52 3.46
N HIS A 157 1.81 16.09 2.50
CA HIS A 157 2.31 17.08 1.54
C HIS A 157 2.74 18.41 2.18
N LYS A 158 2.22 18.72 3.35
CA LYS A 158 2.61 19.91 4.14
C LYS A 158 3.37 19.56 5.42
N GLY A 159 3.88 18.33 5.47
CA GLY A 159 4.61 17.79 6.60
C GLY A 159 3.71 17.07 7.62
N SER A 160 4.35 16.31 8.46
CA SER A 160 3.77 15.58 9.60
C SER A 160 4.35 16.14 10.91
N LYS A 161 3.47 16.53 11.83
CA LYS A 161 3.91 16.95 13.18
C LYS A 161 4.59 15.82 13.96
N VAL A 162 4.29 14.56 13.64
CA VAL A 162 5.03 13.41 14.17
C VAL A 162 6.47 13.42 13.65
N ALA A 163 6.69 13.71 12.37
CA ALA A 163 8.04 13.84 11.83
C ALA A 163 8.78 15.06 12.39
N ASP A 164 8.09 16.18 12.63
CA ASP A 164 8.65 17.33 13.34
C ASP A 164 9.10 16.96 14.75
N LEU A 165 8.28 16.23 15.50
CA LEU A 165 8.58 15.76 16.84
C LEU A 165 9.81 14.84 16.87
N LEU A 166 9.81 13.81 16.02
CA LEU A 166 10.88 12.82 15.97
C LEU A 166 12.20 13.39 15.44
N GLY A 167 12.12 14.40 14.58
CA GLY A 167 13.27 15.16 14.06
C GLY A 167 13.73 16.31 14.96
N ASN A 168 13.12 16.49 16.15
CA ASN A 168 13.37 17.59 17.08
C ASN A 168 13.24 18.99 16.44
N THR A 169 12.28 19.16 15.52
CA THR A 169 12.04 20.42 14.80
C THR A 169 10.81 21.18 15.32
N LEU A 170 10.09 20.63 16.31
CA LEU A 170 9.00 21.34 16.98
C LEU A 170 9.52 22.49 17.82
N PRO A 171 8.81 23.63 17.89
CA PRO A 171 9.14 24.72 18.79
C PRO A 171 9.21 24.24 20.24
N GLU A 172 10.21 24.73 20.99
CA GLU A 172 10.40 24.39 22.40
C GLU A 172 9.14 24.74 23.21
N GLY A 173 8.69 23.81 24.06
CA GLY A 173 7.49 23.99 24.89
C GLY A 173 6.16 23.82 24.18
N SER A 174 6.14 23.48 22.85
CA SER A 174 4.91 23.24 22.09
C SER A 174 4.11 22.03 22.59
N LEU A 175 4.78 21.06 23.21
CA LEU A 175 4.18 19.87 23.82
C LEU A 175 4.75 19.62 25.21
N SER A 176 3.95 19.02 26.10
CA SER A 176 4.46 18.58 27.39
C SER A 176 5.46 17.43 27.23
N ARG A 177 6.43 17.32 28.13
CA ARG A 177 7.42 16.23 28.13
C ARG A 177 6.76 14.85 28.13
N ALA A 178 5.63 14.69 28.82
CA ALA A 178 4.89 13.42 28.86
C ALA A 178 4.34 13.05 27.49
N VAL A 179 3.80 14.01 26.74
CA VAL A 179 3.30 13.78 25.35
C VAL A 179 4.45 13.40 24.43
N VAL A 180 5.59 14.11 24.51
CA VAL A 180 6.79 13.79 23.71
C VAL A 180 7.26 12.36 23.96
N VAL A 181 7.43 11.96 25.22
CA VAL A 181 7.87 10.60 25.59
C VAL A 181 6.87 9.55 25.12
N SER A 182 5.56 9.80 25.30
CA SER A 182 4.51 8.89 24.84
C SER A 182 4.53 8.71 23.33
N ALA A 183 4.65 9.78 22.56
CA ALA A 183 4.70 9.74 21.11
C ALA A 183 5.94 9.01 20.56
N VAL A 184 7.13 9.26 21.14
CA VAL A 184 8.37 8.55 20.75
C VAL A 184 8.26 7.07 21.02
N ASN A 185 7.72 6.67 22.17
CA ASN A 185 7.51 5.26 22.51
C ASN A 185 6.47 4.60 21.57
N ALA A 186 5.39 5.32 21.26
CA ALA A 186 4.34 4.86 20.35
C ALA A 186 4.89 4.65 18.93
N PHE A 187 5.70 5.58 18.42
CA PHE A 187 6.34 5.44 17.12
C PHE A 187 7.32 4.27 17.09
N SER A 188 8.11 4.07 18.14
CA SER A 188 9.01 2.92 18.26
C SER A 188 8.24 1.59 18.27
N SER A 189 7.09 1.55 18.96
CA SER A 189 6.20 0.37 18.96
C SER A 189 5.64 0.09 17.57
N LEU A 190 5.19 1.13 16.85
CA LEU A 190 4.69 1.00 15.47
C LEU A 190 5.77 0.47 14.52
N ILE A 191 7.00 0.98 14.62
CA ILE A 191 8.14 0.44 13.86
C ILE A 191 8.35 -1.04 14.17
N GLY A 192 8.29 -1.44 15.44
CA GLY A 192 8.43 -2.85 15.85
C GLY A 192 7.38 -3.76 15.21
N ILE A 193 6.14 -3.31 15.13
CA ILE A 193 5.03 -4.03 14.48
C ILE A 193 5.30 -4.20 12.97
N LEU A 194 5.72 -3.12 12.29
CA LEU A 194 5.87 -3.10 10.83
C LEU A 194 7.16 -3.77 10.34
N SER A 195 8.26 -3.65 11.09
CA SER A 195 9.59 -4.10 10.63
C SER A 195 9.99 -5.50 11.01
N GLY A 196 9.17 -6.21 11.78
CA GLY A 196 9.49 -7.57 12.22
C GLY A 196 10.86 -7.71 12.90
N ASN A 197 11.32 -6.67 13.61
CA ASN A 197 12.62 -6.51 14.26
C ASN A 197 13.82 -6.17 13.34
N ASN A 198 13.61 -5.85 12.07
CA ASN A 198 14.68 -5.30 11.23
C ASN A 198 14.85 -3.81 11.50
N THR A 199 16.05 -3.39 11.94
CA THR A 199 16.36 -1.98 12.16
C THR A 199 16.31 -1.19 10.85
N PRO A 200 15.59 -0.05 10.79
CA PRO A 200 15.54 0.79 9.59
C PRO A 200 16.93 1.33 9.24
N GLN A 201 17.32 1.22 8.00
CA GLN A 201 18.52 1.87 7.49
C GLN A 201 18.23 3.38 7.33
N SER A 202 18.93 4.25 8.06
CA SER A 202 18.90 5.71 7.90
C SER A 202 17.52 6.39 7.92
N GLY A 203 16.85 6.41 9.08
CA GLY A 203 15.55 7.10 9.26
C GLY A 203 15.59 8.62 9.15
N LEU A 204 16.75 9.26 9.33
CA LEU A 204 16.88 10.73 9.35
C LEU A 204 16.46 11.38 8.02
N GLY A 205 16.89 10.87 6.87
CA GLY A 205 16.55 11.47 5.57
C GLY A 205 15.04 11.40 5.25
N ALA A 206 14.35 10.35 5.70
CA ALA A 206 12.90 10.25 5.57
C ALA A 206 12.17 11.24 6.50
N LEU A 207 12.60 11.35 7.78
CA LEU A 207 12.02 12.29 8.74
C LEU A 207 12.23 13.74 8.28
N GLU A 208 13.43 14.08 7.80
CA GLU A 208 13.73 15.40 7.23
C GLU A 208 12.86 15.74 6.03
N SER A 209 12.57 14.77 5.15
CA SER A 209 11.69 14.97 4.01
C SER A 209 10.22 15.14 4.39
N LEU A 210 9.79 14.49 5.49
CA LEU A 210 8.40 14.44 5.92
C LEU A 210 8.05 15.46 7.00
N ASN A 211 9.02 16.15 7.60
CA ASN A 211 8.73 17.24 8.51
C ASN A 211 8.21 18.48 7.77
N THR A 212 7.67 19.43 8.51
CA THR A 212 7.06 20.67 7.95
C THR A 212 8.06 21.46 7.09
N ALA A 213 9.28 21.63 7.56
CA ALA A 213 10.32 22.40 6.85
C ALA A 213 10.79 21.67 5.56
N GLY A 214 11.00 20.36 5.63
CA GLY A 214 11.38 19.55 4.47
C GLY A 214 10.30 19.49 3.41
N SER A 215 9.05 19.30 3.83
CA SER A 215 7.90 19.35 2.91
C SER A 215 7.75 20.71 2.25
N ALA A 216 7.99 21.82 2.96
CA ALA A 216 7.99 23.16 2.38
C ALA A 216 9.10 23.32 1.33
N LYS A 217 10.31 22.83 1.60
CA LYS A 217 11.43 22.82 0.63
C LYS A 217 11.11 21.97 -0.61
N PHE A 218 10.50 20.79 -0.39
CA PHE A 218 10.06 19.92 -1.48
C PHE A 218 8.97 20.58 -2.34
N ASN A 219 7.97 21.21 -1.71
CA ASN A 219 6.89 21.91 -2.39
C ASN A 219 7.38 23.12 -3.20
N ALA A 220 8.42 23.81 -2.75
CA ALA A 220 9.04 24.91 -3.51
C ALA A 220 9.66 24.42 -4.85
N LYS A 221 10.15 23.17 -4.90
CA LYS A 221 10.71 22.54 -6.10
C LYS A 221 9.62 21.86 -6.96
N PHE A 222 8.63 21.25 -6.30
CA PHE A 222 7.58 20.44 -6.92
C PHE A 222 6.21 20.92 -6.44
N PRO A 223 5.72 22.11 -6.91
CA PRO A 223 4.48 22.73 -6.43
C PRO A 223 3.21 22.11 -6.98
N ASP A 224 3.30 21.27 -8.04
CA ASP A 224 2.15 20.79 -8.80
C ASP A 224 1.14 20.04 -7.91
N GLY A 225 -0.12 20.45 -7.99
CA GLY A 225 -1.22 19.89 -7.23
C GLY A 225 -1.29 20.29 -5.76
N VAL A 226 -0.29 20.99 -5.20
CA VAL A 226 -0.29 21.41 -3.78
C VAL A 226 -1.27 22.55 -3.58
N PRO A 227 -2.23 22.45 -2.61
CA PRO A 227 -3.11 23.56 -2.28
C PRO A 227 -2.35 24.77 -1.72
N THR A 228 -2.76 25.97 -2.12
CA THR A 228 -2.23 27.23 -1.57
C THR A 228 -2.78 27.56 -0.18
N THR A 229 -3.90 26.96 0.18
CA THR A 229 -4.53 27.09 1.51
C THR A 229 -4.18 25.90 2.41
N ALA A 230 -4.38 26.02 3.72
CA ALA A 230 -4.07 24.95 4.67
C ALA A 230 -4.80 23.64 4.33
N CYS A 231 -6.09 23.72 4.04
CA CYS A 231 -7.02 22.61 3.91
C CYS A 231 -7.95 22.84 2.69
N GLY A 232 -7.42 22.89 1.49
CA GLY A 232 -8.19 23.13 0.27
C GLY A 232 -7.84 22.15 -0.83
N ASN A 233 -8.48 22.30 -1.98
CA ASN A 233 -8.06 21.62 -3.20
C ASN A 233 -6.86 22.35 -3.83
N GLY A 234 -5.96 21.58 -4.40
CA GLY A 234 -4.97 22.07 -5.34
C GLY A 234 -5.48 21.99 -6.78
N ALA A 235 -4.63 22.40 -7.74
CA ALA A 235 -4.94 22.22 -9.15
C ALA A 235 -4.99 20.71 -9.49
N GLU A 236 -6.12 20.26 -10.06
CA GLU A 236 -6.27 18.86 -10.48
C GLU A 236 -5.38 18.50 -11.67
N LEU A 237 -5.24 19.41 -12.63
CA LEU A 237 -4.47 19.19 -13.86
C LEU A 237 -3.35 20.22 -13.98
N VAL A 238 -2.11 19.73 -13.96
CA VAL A 238 -0.91 20.56 -14.14
C VAL A 238 0.06 19.79 -15.04
N ASN A 239 0.64 20.44 -16.04
CA ASN A 239 1.62 19.84 -16.97
C ASN A 239 1.16 18.52 -17.61
N GLY A 240 -0.17 18.35 -17.81
CA GLY A 240 -0.76 17.13 -18.37
C GLY A 240 -0.85 15.94 -17.41
N VAL A 241 -0.56 16.17 -16.12
CA VAL A 241 -0.71 15.19 -15.02
C VAL A 241 -1.91 15.57 -14.16
N ARG A 242 -2.77 14.59 -13.83
CA ARG A 242 -3.89 14.80 -12.90
C ARG A 242 -3.52 14.40 -11.48
N TYR A 243 -3.94 15.20 -10.51
CA TYR A 243 -3.63 15.04 -9.09
C TYR A 243 -4.89 14.79 -8.27
N PHE A 244 -4.88 13.73 -7.47
CA PHE A 244 -5.96 13.32 -6.56
C PHE A 244 -5.40 12.95 -5.20
N SER A 245 -6.21 13.07 -4.15
CA SER A 245 -5.84 12.61 -2.82
C SER A 245 -7.04 12.21 -1.98
N TRP A 246 -6.81 11.34 -0.99
CA TRP A 246 -7.71 11.09 0.14
C TRP A 246 -6.90 10.74 1.38
N SER A 247 -7.55 10.72 2.55
CA SER A 247 -6.89 10.35 3.80
C SER A 247 -7.84 9.74 4.82
N GLY A 248 -7.26 9.10 5.83
CA GLY A 248 -7.93 8.69 7.05
C GLY A 248 -8.12 9.84 8.03
N THR A 249 -9.02 9.64 9.00
CA THR A 249 -9.34 10.62 10.06
C THR A 249 -9.55 9.97 11.42
N GLN A 250 -9.37 8.67 11.52
CA GLN A 250 -9.67 7.93 12.75
C GLN A 250 -8.50 7.01 13.11
N PRO A 251 -7.62 7.44 14.02
CA PRO A 251 -6.42 6.66 14.37
C PRO A 251 -6.69 5.39 15.18
N LEU A 252 -7.90 5.22 15.75
CA LEU A 252 -8.34 4.01 16.46
C LEU A 252 -9.62 3.50 15.80
N THR A 253 -9.53 2.37 15.10
CA THR A 253 -10.59 1.82 14.24
C THR A 253 -11.06 0.45 14.67
N ASN A 254 -10.17 -0.39 15.24
CA ASN A 254 -10.47 -1.75 15.63
C ASN A 254 -9.63 -2.17 16.85
N VAL A 255 -10.28 -2.52 17.95
CA VAL A 255 -9.59 -2.89 19.20
C VAL A 255 -8.69 -4.13 19.10
N PHE A 256 -8.84 -4.92 18.04
CA PHE A 256 -7.98 -6.08 17.77
C PHE A 256 -6.79 -5.73 16.87
N ASP A 257 -6.73 -4.50 16.36
CA ASP A 257 -5.59 -4.02 15.58
C ASP A 257 -4.51 -3.48 16.52
N ALA A 258 -3.36 -4.16 16.55
CA ALA A 258 -2.25 -3.77 17.41
C ALA A 258 -1.65 -2.41 17.04
N SER A 259 -1.83 -1.95 15.79
CA SER A 259 -1.33 -0.65 15.31
C SER A 259 -2.20 0.54 15.74
N ASP A 260 -3.45 0.31 16.06
CA ASP A 260 -4.40 1.36 16.50
C ASP A 260 -3.92 2.10 17.74
N TYR A 261 -3.37 1.38 18.72
CA TYR A 261 -2.93 1.98 19.97
C TYR A 261 -1.78 2.97 19.78
N PRO A 262 -0.65 2.60 19.12
CA PRO A 262 0.41 3.57 18.87
C PRO A 262 -0.05 4.71 17.94
N LEU A 263 -0.88 4.45 16.93
CA LEU A 263 -1.40 5.50 16.05
C LEU A 263 -2.30 6.48 16.81
N SER A 264 -3.14 5.98 17.71
CA SER A 264 -3.98 6.82 18.58
C SER A 264 -3.13 7.73 19.49
N LEU A 265 -2.03 7.23 20.07
CA LEU A 265 -1.13 8.03 20.88
C LEU A 265 -0.38 9.10 20.05
N LEU A 266 0.04 8.75 18.83
CA LEU A 266 0.69 9.68 17.89
C LEU A 266 -0.28 10.76 17.40
N SER A 267 -1.56 10.45 17.27
CA SER A 267 -2.59 11.36 16.78
C SER A 267 -2.71 12.64 17.59
N VAL A 268 -2.41 12.58 18.89
CA VAL A 268 -2.48 13.72 19.83
C VAL A 268 -1.54 14.85 19.42
N VAL A 269 -0.41 14.52 18.76
CA VAL A 269 0.58 15.49 18.31
C VAL A 269 0.03 16.44 17.24
N HIS A 270 -0.92 15.99 16.44
CA HIS A 270 -1.46 16.76 15.32
C HIS A 270 -2.37 17.92 15.77
N GLY A 271 -3.23 17.70 16.79
CA GLY A 271 -4.20 18.70 17.25
C GLY A 271 -5.31 19.02 16.25
N GLU A 272 -5.47 18.20 15.23
CA GLU A 272 -6.48 18.28 14.16
C GLU A 272 -6.84 16.87 13.66
N ALA A 273 -7.85 16.74 12.80
CA ALA A 273 -8.22 15.46 12.21
C ALA A 273 -7.03 14.82 11.49
N ASN A 274 -6.76 13.54 11.81
CA ASN A 274 -5.58 12.82 11.31
C ASN A 274 -5.78 11.31 11.37
N ASP A 275 -4.90 10.57 10.70
CA ASP A 275 -4.87 9.11 10.63
C ASP A 275 -3.89 8.46 11.63
N GLY A 276 -3.27 9.28 12.50
CA GLY A 276 -2.22 8.89 13.43
C GLY A 276 -0.82 9.38 13.02
N LEU A 277 -0.50 9.46 11.73
CA LEU A 277 0.81 9.89 11.21
C LEU A 277 0.76 11.12 10.32
N ALA A 278 -0.35 11.36 9.62
CA ALA A 278 -0.56 12.52 8.76
C ALA A 278 -1.88 13.20 9.10
N SER A 279 -1.88 14.53 9.14
CA SER A 279 -3.14 15.25 9.28
C SER A 279 -3.90 15.28 7.95
N THR A 280 -5.23 15.31 8.05
CA THR A 280 -6.13 15.39 6.89
C THR A 280 -5.76 16.56 6.00
N CYS A 281 -5.58 17.77 6.57
CA CYS A 281 -5.23 18.96 5.80
C CYS A 281 -3.87 18.87 5.11
N SER A 282 -2.88 18.24 5.77
CA SER A 282 -1.57 18.00 5.17
C SER A 282 -1.63 17.01 3.99
N SER A 283 -2.64 16.13 3.97
CA SER A 283 -2.80 15.08 2.95
C SER A 283 -3.48 15.56 1.66
N HIS A 284 -3.94 16.82 1.60
CA HIS A 284 -4.59 17.35 0.41
C HIS A 284 -3.61 17.59 -0.74
N LEU A 285 -3.96 17.06 -1.93
CA LEU A 285 -3.26 17.25 -3.19
C LEU A 285 -4.27 17.20 -4.35
N GLY A 286 -4.18 18.13 -5.30
CA GLY A 286 -5.12 18.19 -6.42
C GLY A 286 -6.57 18.23 -5.96
N THR A 287 -7.42 17.42 -6.58
CA THR A 287 -8.78 17.18 -6.10
C THR A 287 -8.78 16.25 -4.90
N TYR A 288 -9.20 16.75 -3.75
CA TYR A 288 -9.38 15.93 -2.55
C TYR A 288 -10.68 15.13 -2.63
N LEU A 289 -10.58 13.81 -2.60
CA LEU A 289 -11.69 12.90 -2.82
C LEU A 289 -12.50 12.60 -1.55
N GLY A 290 -11.93 12.89 -0.39
CA GLY A 290 -12.61 12.76 0.90
C GLY A 290 -11.76 12.20 2.02
N SER A 291 -12.36 12.21 3.20
CA SER A 291 -11.81 11.65 4.44
C SER A 291 -12.59 10.41 4.83
N TYR A 292 -11.91 9.38 5.31
CA TYR A 292 -12.51 8.11 5.68
C TYR A 292 -12.18 7.75 7.12
N ARG A 293 -13.04 6.95 7.76
CA ARG A 293 -12.81 6.42 9.11
C ARG A 293 -11.78 5.28 9.04
N GLN A 294 -10.54 5.66 8.78
CA GLN A 294 -9.38 4.80 8.61
C GLN A 294 -8.20 5.40 9.36
N ASN A 295 -7.36 4.57 9.93
CA ASN A 295 -6.04 4.96 10.39
C ASN A 295 -5.03 4.87 9.24
N HIS A 296 -3.79 5.26 9.49
CA HIS A 296 -2.73 5.29 8.49
C HIS A 296 -2.41 3.92 7.84
N LEU A 297 -2.61 2.82 8.57
CA LEU A 297 -2.38 1.47 8.06
C LEU A 297 -3.63 0.86 7.43
N ASP A 298 -4.82 1.23 7.90
CA ASP A 298 -6.08 0.86 7.24
C ASP A 298 -6.13 1.34 5.80
N GLU A 299 -5.56 2.53 5.51
CA GLU A 299 -5.53 3.12 4.17
C GLU A 299 -4.93 2.19 3.12
N VAL A 300 -4.07 1.27 3.52
CA VAL A 300 -3.48 0.23 2.67
C VAL A 300 -3.94 -1.19 3.04
N ASN A 301 -5.00 -1.27 3.83
CA ASN A 301 -5.63 -2.52 4.28
C ASN A 301 -4.67 -3.43 5.07
N GLN A 302 -3.67 -2.85 5.75
CA GLN A 302 -2.72 -3.57 6.58
C GLN A 302 -3.38 -4.25 7.78
N MET A 303 -2.57 -4.95 8.59
CA MET A 303 -3.03 -5.74 9.73
C MET A 303 -4.11 -6.77 9.35
N LEU A 304 -3.90 -7.43 8.16
CA LEU A 304 -4.79 -8.46 7.61
C LEU A 304 -6.22 -7.94 7.33
N GLY A 305 -6.36 -6.63 7.09
CA GLY A 305 -7.64 -5.99 6.79
C GLY A 305 -8.50 -5.72 8.02
N LEU A 306 -7.92 -5.74 9.23
CA LEU A 306 -8.58 -5.23 10.44
C LEU A 306 -8.79 -3.72 10.27
N ARG A 307 -10.00 -3.25 10.44
CA ARG A 307 -10.42 -1.86 10.23
C ARG A 307 -11.75 -1.57 10.90
N ASP A 308 -12.22 -0.35 10.86
CA ASP A 308 -13.60 -0.01 11.20
C ASP A 308 -14.57 -0.69 10.22
N LEU A 309 -15.41 -1.60 10.73
CA LEU A 309 -16.38 -2.36 9.92
C LEU A 309 -17.48 -1.49 9.32
N PHE A 310 -17.71 -0.29 9.88
CA PHE A 310 -18.71 0.67 9.40
C PHE A 310 -18.11 1.71 8.42
N SER A 311 -16.81 1.63 8.16
CA SER A 311 -16.13 2.44 7.15
C SER A 311 -16.10 1.74 5.79
N VAL A 312 -15.98 2.54 4.72
CA VAL A 312 -15.73 2.02 3.38
C VAL A 312 -14.43 1.23 3.37
N SER A 313 -14.44 0.06 2.73
CA SER A 313 -13.22 -0.74 2.57
C SER A 313 -12.16 0.05 1.81
N PRO A 314 -10.90 0.08 2.28
CA PRO A 314 -9.82 0.69 1.52
C PRO A 314 -9.68 0.05 0.12
N VAL A 315 -9.80 -1.26 0.00
CA VAL A 315 -9.79 -1.96 -1.31
C VAL A 315 -10.82 -1.35 -2.28
N THR A 316 -12.03 -1.06 -1.79
CA THR A 316 -13.09 -0.41 -2.59
C THR A 316 -12.66 0.99 -3.04
N LEU A 317 -11.96 1.76 -2.20
CA LEU A 317 -11.49 3.09 -2.56
C LEU A 317 -10.50 3.07 -3.71
N TYR A 318 -9.56 2.11 -3.72
CA TYR A 318 -8.61 1.92 -4.83
C TYR A 318 -9.30 1.49 -6.12
N VAL A 319 -10.29 0.59 -6.05
CA VAL A 319 -11.09 0.18 -7.21
C VAL A 319 -11.90 1.37 -7.75
N ASN A 320 -12.52 2.16 -6.88
CA ASN A 320 -13.26 3.37 -7.28
C ASN A 320 -12.34 4.41 -7.92
N GLN A 321 -11.13 4.59 -7.39
CA GLN A 321 -10.15 5.48 -7.99
C GLN A 321 -9.72 4.98 -9.38
N ALA A 322 -9.43 3.70 -9.53
CA ALA A 322 -9.11 3.11 -10.84
C ALA A 322 -10.28 3.29 -11.83
N ALA A 323 -11.53 3.09 -11.39
CA ALA A 323 -12.71 3.33 -12.20
C ALA A 323 -12.83 4.81 -12.62
N LYS A 324 -12.53 5.74 -11.72
CA LYS A 324 -12.47 7.19 -12.02
C LYS A 324 -11.39 7.49 -13.06
N LEU A 325 -10.17 6.94 -12.89
CA LEU A 325 -9.09 7.10 -13.86
C LEU A 325 -9.49 6.56 -15.24
N LYS A 326 -10.12 5.38 -15.29
CA LYS A 326 -10.68 4.81 -16.52
C LYS A 326 -11.68 5.75 -17.20
N GLN A 327 -12.62 6.33 -16.45
CA GLN A 327 -13.60 7.29 -16.97
C GLN A 327 -12.94 8.54 -17.55
N LEU A 328 -11.79 8.94 -17.03
CA LEU A 328 -10.98 10.06 -17.50
C LEU A 328 -10.07 9.69 -18.69
N GLY A 329 -10.09 8.44 -19.14
CA GLY A 329 -9.24 7.95 -20.22
C GLY A 329 -7.76 7.73 -19.82
N LEU A 330 -7.50 7.57 -18.52
CA LEU A 330 -6.15 7.45 -17.95
C LEU A 330 -5.75 6.01 -17.63
#